data_cc958e2cc0eedf96af2d595e202c38c9
#
_entry.id   cc958e2cc0eedf96af2d595e202c38c9
#
_cell.length_a   1.000
_cell.length_b   1.000
_cell.length_c   1.000
_cell.angle_alpha   90.00
_cell.angle_beta   90.00
_cell.angle_gamma   90.00
#
_symmetry.space_group_name_H-M   'P 1'
#
loop_
_entity.id
_entity.type
_entity.pdbx_description
1 polymer ?
#
loop_
_entity_poly.entity_id
_entity_poly.type
_entity_poly.pdbx_seq_one_letter_code
_entity_poly.pdbx_strand_id
1 'polypeptide(L)'
;AVMDEQGQPLPAGAQGEICLRGPKVTPGYWKDPQRTGASFFGDWFRTGDIGLLDEEGFLYLTDRKKDMIISGGENIASSEVERVLYQLPQVAEAAAIGLPDERWGERVTAVVVLRPGALLTLEQIRAHCEGKLGGFKTPKEVIAVEALPRNPSGKVLKRVLREELSR
;
A
#
# COMPACT_ATOMS: atom_id res chain seq x y z
N ALA A 1 -13.73 -7.24 12.18
CA ALA A 1 -14.53 -6.90 10.98
C ALA A 1 -13.69 -6.16 9.96
N VAL A 2 -14.12 -6.22 8.70
CA VAL A 2 -13.63 -5.36 7.63
C VAL A 2 -14.72 -4.32 7.35
N MET A 3 -14.33 -3.04 7.28
CA MET A 3 -15.28 -1.93 7.23
C MET A 3 -14.98 -0.96 6.09
N ASP A 4 -16.02 -0.29 5.61
CA ASP A 4 -15.92 0.81 4.66
C ASP A 4 -15.43 2.11 5.33
N GLU A 5 -15.38 3.21 4.55
CA GLU A 5 -14.95 4.52 5.06
C GLU A 5 -15.95 5.15 6.03
N GLN A 6 -17.20 4.71 6.04
CA GLN A 6 -18.27 5.14 6.92
C GLN A 6 -18.35 4.29 8.20
N GLY A 7 -17.49 3.26 8.35
CA GLY A 7 -17.47 2.35 9.49
C GLY A 7 -18.59 1.31 9.44
N GLN A 8 -19.14 1.01 8.25
CA GLN A 8 -20.11 -0.05 8.08
C GLN A 8 -19.39 -1.37 7.73
N PRO A 9 -19.78 -2.50 8.34
CA PRO A 9 -19.21 -3.80 8.02
C PRO A 9 -19.45 -4.17 6.56
N LEU A 10 -18.41 -4.66 5.92
CA LEU A 10 -18.45 -5.15 4.54
C LEU A 10 -18.75 -6.65 4.49
N PRO A 11 -19.40 -7.14 3.40
CA PRO A 11 -19.62 -8.56 3.19
C PRO A 11 -18.30 -9.32 2.93
N ALA A 12 -18.35 -10.65 3.04
CA ALA A 12 -17.23 -11.51 2.70
C ALA A 12 -16.75 -11.25 1.25
N GLY A 13 -15.45 -11.30 1.04
CA GLY A 13 -14.78 -10.98 -0.23
C GLY A 13 -14.60 -9.51 -0.53
N ALA A 14 -15.31 -8.61 0.17
CA ALA A 14 -15.13 -7.17 -0.01
C ALA A 14 -13.93 -6.64 0.77
N GLN A 15 -13.14 -5.78 0.11
CA GLN A 15 -11.94 -5.18 0.68
C GLN A 15 -12.28 -3.88 1.42
N GLY A 16 -11.73 -3.71 2.62
CA GLY A 16 -11.89 -2.50 3.43
C GLY A 16 -10.86 -2.41 4.55
N GLU A 17 -11.07 -1.47 5.48
CA GLU A 17 -10.20 -1.30 6.64
C GLU A 17 -10.49 -2.38 7.70
N ILE A 18 -9.44 -3.06 8.16
CA ILE A 18 -9.53 -4.03 9.23
C ILE A 18 -9.76 -3.29 10.54
N CYS A 19 -10.86 -3.60 11.21
CA CYS A 19 -11.22 -3.00 12.50
C CYS A 19 -11.34 -4.07 13.58
N LEU A 20 -10.88 -3.73 14.79
CA LEU A 20 -10.82 -4.64 15.93
C LEU A 20 -11.71 -4.14 17.06
N ARG A 21 -12.38 -5.07 17.73
CA ARG A 21 -13.16 -4.79 18.95
C ARG A 21 -12.96 -5.90 19.96
N GLY A 22 -12.84 -5.57 21.22
CA GLY A 22 -12.74 -6.56 22.29
C GLY A 22 -11.93 -6.08 23.49
N PRO A 23 -11.87 -6.87 24.57
CA PRO A 23 -11.28 -6.44 25.85
C PRO A 23 -9.76 -6.27 25.80
N LYS A 24 -9.10 -6.76 24.75
CA LYS A 24 -7.64 -6.61 24.53
C LYS A 24 -7.28 -5.39 23.67
N VAL A 25 -8.29 -4.69 23.13
CA VAL A 25 -8.06 -3.48 22.33
C VAL A 25 -7.85 -2.31 23.29
N THR A 26 -6.87 -1.45 22.98
CA THR A 26 -6.61 -0.23 23.78
C THR A 26 -7.86 0.65 23.86
N PRO A 27 -8.12 1.31 25.00
CA PRO A 27 -9.21 2.30 25.07
C PRO A 27 -8.87 3.62 24.36
N GLY A 28 -7.62 3.84 23.96
CA GLY A 28 -7.20 5.06 23.28
C GLY A 28 -5.74 5.40 23.48
N TYR A 29 -5.36 6.59 23.01
CA TYR A 29 -4.01 7.15 23.15
C TYR A 29 -3.92 8.00 24.41
N TRP A 30 -2.82 7.84 25.16
CA TRP A 30 -2.59 8.56 26.40
C TRP A 30 -2.60 10.09 26.19
N LYS A 31 -3.48 10.79 26.90
CA LYS A 31 -3.65 12.25 26.84
C LYS A 31 -3.87 12.82 25.42
N ASP A 32 -4.36 12.01 24.48
CA ASP A 32 -4.64 12.43 23.12
C ASP A 32 -6.07 12.01 22.69
N PRO A 33 -7.09 12.75 23.14
CA PRO A 33 -8.49 12.46 22.84
C PRO A 33 -8.80 12.66 21.35
N GLN A 34 -8.13 13.60 20.68
CA GLN A 34 -8.34 13.85 19.25
C GLN A 34 -7.88 12.65 18.41
N ARG A 35 -6.68 12.15 18.64
CA ARG A 35 -6.16 10.96 17.98
C ARG A 35 -6.99 9.72 18.35
N THR A 36 -7.42 9.62 19.61
CA THR A 36 -8.28 8.52 20.04
C THR A 36 -9.57 8.52 19.24
N GLY A 37 -10.30 9.64 19.16
CA GLY A 37 -11.54 9.73 18.39
C GLY A 37 -11.36 9.40 16.91
N ALA A 38 -10.25 9.86 16.28
CA ALA A 38 -9.95 9.58 14.88
C ALA A 38 -9.58 8.09 14.62
N SER A 39 -9.23 7.35 15.67
CA SER A 39 -8.78 5.95 15.56
C SER A 39 -9.88 4.93 15.82
N PHE A 40 -11.14 5.37 15.94
CA PHE A 40 -12.25 4.48 16.16
C PHE A 40 -13.46 4.80 15.27
N PHE A 41 -14.18 3.75 14.89
CA PHE A 41 -15.56 3.81 14.42
C PHE A 41 -16.46 3.28 15.58
N GLY A 42 -17.03 4.17 16.39
CA GLY A 42 -17.70 3.75 17.64
C GLY A 42 -16.74 2.94 18.54
N ASP A 43 -17.06 1.67 18.78
CA ASP A 43 -16.23 0.76 19.61
C ASP A 43 -15.17 -0.02 18.80
N TRP A 44 -15.05 0.22 17.49
CA TRP A 44 -14.14 -0.49 16.62
C TRP A 44 -12.86 0.31 16.39
N PHE A 45 -11.74 -0.23 16.86
CA PHE A 45 -10.42 0.35 16.62
C PHE A 45 -10.01 0.12 15.17
N ARG A 46 -9.63 1.19 14.51
CA ARG A 46 -9.13 1.23 13.13
C ARG A 46 -7.65 0.89 13.10
N THR A 47 -7.28 -0.22 12.47
CA THR A 47 -5.88 -0.65 12.43
C THR A 47 -5.03 0.13 11.43
N GLY A 48 -5.69 0.72 10.43
CA GLY A 48 -5.02 1.31 9.27
C GLY A 48 -4.48 0.25 8.29
N ASP A 49 -4.78 -1.01 8.52
CA ASP A 49 -4.48 -2.10 7.59
C ASP A 49 -5.72 -2.40 6.74
N ILE A 50 -5.51 -2.67 5.46
CA ILE A 50 -6.55 -3.03 4.49
C ILE A 50 -6.54 -4.53 4.27
N GLY A 51 -7.70 -5.13 4.18
CA GLY A 51 -7.85 -6.56 3.96
C GLY A 51 -9.27 -6.96 3.60
N LEU A 52 -9.49 -8.25 3.54
CA LEU A 52 -10.81 -8.84 3.34
C LEU A 52 -10.99 -10.07 4.25
N LEU A 53 -12.23 -10.42 4.53
CA LEU A 53 -12.61 -11.70 5.11
C LEU A 53 -13.20 -12.56 4.00
N ASP A 54 -12.82 -13.83 3.92
CA ASP A 54 -13.51 -14.77 3.04
C ASP A 54 -14.81 -15.32 3.66
N GLU A 55 -15.50 -16.18 2.94
CA GLU A 55 -16.76 -16.80 3.40
C GLU A 55 -16.55 -17.73 4.61
N GLU A 56 -15.35 -18.26 4.80
CA GLU A 56 -14.95 -19.11 5.93
C GLU A 56 -14.49 -18.29 7.15
N GLY A 57 -14.35 -16.96 7.01
CA GLY A 57 -13.93 -16.03 8.06
C GLY A 57 -12.43 -15.89 8.21
N PHE A 58 -11.62 -16.38 7.26
CA PHE A 58 -10.18 -16.11 7.25
C PHE A 58 -9.90 -14.69 6.79
N LEU A 59 -8.97 -14.04 7.50
CA LEU A 59 -8.56 -12.67 7.23
C LEU A 59 -7.31 -12.64 6.34
N TYR A 60 -7.44 -11.95 5.22
CA TYR A 60 -6.35 -11.70 4.29
C TYR A 60 -5.94 -10.22 4.35
N LEU A 61 -4.70 -9.98 4.78
CA LEU A 61 -4.10 -8.64 4.73
C LEU A 61 -3.66 -8.33 3.30
N THR A 62 -4.07 -7.16 2.82
CA THR A 62 -3.72 -6.69 1.47
C THR A 62 -2.62 -5.64 1.51
N ASP A 63 -2.82 -4.55 2.25
CA ASP A 63 -1.86 -3.43 2.34
C ASP A 63 -2.14 -2.57 3.57
N ARG A 64 -1.39 -1.49 3.71
CA ARG A 64 -1.69 -0.39 4.62
C ARG A 64 -2.51 0.69 3.94
N LYS A 65 -3.53 1.21 4.63
CA LYS A 65 -4.38 2.29 4.11
C LYS A 65 -3.57 3.49 3.59
N LYS A 66 -2.56 3.91 4.34
CA LYS A 66 -1.66 5.02 3.99
C LYS A 66 -0.69 4.73 2.83
N ASP A 67 -0.53 3.46 2.48
CA ASP A 67 0.38 3.00 1.42
C ASP A 67 -0.38 2.63 0.13
N MET A 68 -1.72 2.60 0.19
CA MET A 68 -2.58 2.48 -1.00
C MET A 68 -2.31 3.63 -1.97
N ILE A 69 -2.30 3.31 -3.26
CA ILE A 69 -2.14 4.28 -4.34
C ILE A 69 -3.53 4.51 -4.94
N ILE A 70 -3.94 5.78 -5.09
CA ILE A 70 -5.24 6.14 -5.65
C ILE A 70 -5.03 6.70 -7.05
N SER A 71 -5.16 5.85 -8.05
CA SER A 71 -4.91 6.21 -9.46
C SER A 71 -6.18 6.06 -10.30
N GLY A 72 -6.65 7.14 -10.88
CA GLY A 72 -7.86 7.17 -11.70
C GLY A 72 -9.13 6.76 -10.95
N GLY A 73 -9.19 6.98 -9.63
CA GLY A 73 -10.29 6.57 -8.77
C GLY A 73 -10.23 5.12 -8.27
N GLU A 74 -9.22 4.36 -8.71
CA GLU A 74 -9.02 2.97 -8.29
C GLU A 74 -8.03 2.87 -7.12
N ASN A 75 -8.35 2.04 -6.15
CA ASN A 75 -7.49 1.72 -5.01
C ASN A 75 -6.52 0.59 -5.38
N ILE A 76 -5.24 0.90 -5.44
CA ILE A 76 -4.17 -0.03 -5.82
C ILE A 76 -3.33 -0.36 -4.60
N ALA A 77 -3.28 -1.64 -4.24
CA ALA A 77 -2.39 -2.12 -3.20
C ALA A 77 -0.93 -2.06 -3.68
N SER A 78 -0.11 -1.27 -3.00
CA SER A 78 1.30 -1.14 -3.32
C SER A 78 2.04 -2.47 -3.20
N SER A 79 1.66 -3.30 -2.24
CA SER A 79 2.21 -4.65 -2.02
C SER A 79 1.98 -5.60 -3.20
N GLU A 80 0.84 -5.48 -3.90
CA GLU A 80 0.56 -6.28 -5.09
C GLU A 80 1.52 -5.94 -6.24
N VAL A 81 1.77 -4.65 -6.45
CA VAL A 81 2.72 -4.17 -7.44
C VAL A 81 4.14 -4.62 -7.08
N GLU A 82 4.56 -4.42 -5.83
CA GLU A 82 5.88 -4.82 -5.33
C GLU A 82 6.14 -6.31 -5.51
N ARG A 83 5.15 -7.17 -5.21
CA ARG A 83 5.26 -8.62 -5.40
C ARG A 83 5.61 -9.01 -6.83
N VAL A 84 5.08 -8.29 -7.81
CA VAL A 84 5.40 -8.52 -9.22
C VAL A 84 6.77 -7.97 -9.58
N LEU A 85 7.14 -6.78 -9.06
CA LEU A 85 8.47 -6.20 -9.29
C LEU A 85 9.61 -7.07 -8.73
N TYR A 86 9.41 -7.70 -7.57
CA TYR A 86 10.39 -8.61 -6.97
C TYR A 86 10.67 -9.87 -7.80
N GLN A 87 9.82 -10.22 -8.76
CA GLN A 87 10.06 -11.35 -9.68
C GLN A 87 11.06 -11.01 -10.78
N LEU A 88 11.39 -9.72 -10.96
CA LEU A 88 12.40 -9.29 -11.94
C LEU A 88 13.81 -9.60 -11.42
N PRO A 89 14.63 -10.34 -12.18
CA PRO A 89 15.98 -10.73 -11.73
C PRO A 89 16.92 -9.53 -11.51
N GLN A 90 16.65 -8.40 -12.16
CA GLN A 90 17.41 -7.16 -12.01
C GLN A 90 17.15 -6.45 -10.69
N VAL A 91 16.02 -6.72 -10.03
CA VAL A 91 15.56 -6.01 -8.82
C VAL A 91 16.15 -6.66 -7.58
N ALA A 92 16.83 -5.86 -6.75
CA ALA A 92 17.26 -6.25 -5.42
C ALA A 92 16.20 -5.89 -4.39
N GLU A 93 15.66 -4.65 -4.45
CA GLU A 93 14.59 -4.17 -3.61
C GLU A 93 13.59 -3.34 -4.45
N ALA A 94 12.33 -3.36 -4.04
CA ALA A 94 11.27 -2.58 -4.68
C ALA A 94 10.33 -1.96 -3.67
N ALA A 95 9.85 -0.76 -3.99
CA ALA A 95 8.71 -0.12 -3.35
C ALA A 95 7.81 0.47 -4.44
N ALA A 96 6.50 0.32 -4.30
CA ALA A 96 5.52 0.99 -5.14
C ALA A 96 4.88 2.14 -4.37
N ILE A 97 4.84 3.32 -4.99
CA ILE A 97 4.24 4.53 -4.40
C ILE A 97 3.37 5.25 -5.42
N GLY A 98 2.39 6.02 -4.93
CA GLY A 98 1.70 7.02 -5.72
C GLY A 98 2.49 8.32 -5.72
N LEU A 99 2.79 8.87 -6.89
CA LEU A 99 3.27 10.24 -7.05
C LEU A 99 2.21 11.08 -7.74
N PRO A 100 2.15 12.41 -7.47
CA PRO A 100 1.15 13.28 -8.07
C PRO A 100 1.13 13.20 -9.60
N ASP A 101 -0.07 13.16 -10.15
CA ASP A 101 -0.32 13.09 -11.60
C ASP A 101 -1.56 13.89 -11.96
N GLU A 102 -1.46 14.79 -12.93
CA GLU A 102 -2.55 15.70 -13.33
C GLU A 102 -3.78 14.96 -13.88
N ARG A 103 -3.56 13.81 -14.54
CA ARG A 103 -4.63 13.04 -15.17
C ARG A 103 -5.26 12.00 -14.22
N TRP A 104 -4.43 11.37 -13.41
CA TRP A 104 -4.85 10.20 -12.63
C TRP A 104 -4.96 10.48 -11.13
N GLY A 105 -4.65 11.72 -10.67
CA GLY A 105 -4.48 12.05 -9.26
C GLY A 105 -3.14 11.55 -8.74
N GLU A 106 -2.93 10.25 -8.78
CA GLU A 106 -1.63 9.62 -8.55
C GLU A 106 -1.26 8.71 -9.71
N ARG A 107 0.04 8.66 -10.07
CA ARG A 107 0.61 7.64 -10.94
C ARG A 107 1.33 6.58 -10.13
N VAL A 108 1.13 5.32 -10.51
CA VAL A 108 1.89 4.21 -9.92
C VAL A 108 3.35 4.33 -10.33
N THR A 109 4.23 4.54 -9.36
CA THR A 109 5.67 4.67 -9.55
C THR A 109 6.40 3.51 -8.88
N ALA A 110 7.21 2.78 -9.67
CA ALA A 110 8.11 1.75 -9.16
C ALA A 110 9.42 2.39 -8.72
N VAL A 111 9.76 2.33 -7.42
CA VAL A 111 11.06 2.74 -6.89
C VAL A 111 11.85 1.47 -6.63
N VAL A 112 12.99 1.32 -7.30
CA VAL A 112 13.75 0.07 -7.30
C VAL A 112 15.22 0.28 -6.92
N VAL A 113 15.76 -0.67 -6.15
CA VAL A 113 17.20 -0.85 -6.01
C VAL A 113 17.60 -1.96 -6.96
N LEU A 114 18.49 -1.68 -7.90
CA LEU A 114 18.94 -2.65 -8.88
C LEU A 114 20.13 -3.45 -8.35
N ARG A 115 20.26 -4.69 -8.80
CA ARG A 115 21.45 -5.49 -8.55
C ARG A 115 22.67 -4.88 -9.27
N PRO A 116 23.89 -5.09 -8.78
CA PRO A 116 25.11 -4.55 -9.40
C PRO A 116 25.19 -4.85 -10.90
N GLY A 117 25.38 -3.80 -11.70
CA GLY A 117 25.49 -3.89 -13.16
C GLY A 117 24.16 -4.12 -13.91
N ALA A 118 23.04 -4.26 -13.21
CA ALA A 118 21.75 -4.43 -13.87
C ALA A 118 21.19 -3.08 -14.36
N LEU A 119 20.46 -3.14 -15.48
CA LEU A 119 19.66 -2.05 -16.03
C LEU A 119 18.21 -2.52 -16.14
N LEU A 120 17.28 -1.60 -15.91
CA LEU A 120 15.85 -1.89 -15.98
C LEU A 120 15.12 -0.68 -16.55
N THR A 121 14.36 -0.89 -17.63
CA THR A 121 13.56 0.15 -18.25
C THR A 121 12.07 0.02 -17.87
N LEU A 122 11.31 1.09 -18.07
CA LEU A 122 9.88 1.07 -17.84
C LEU A 122 9.17 0.09 -18.78
N GLU A 123 9.62 -0.05 -20.01
CA GLU A 123 9.11 -1.01 -20.99
C GLU A 123 9.27 -2.45 -20.50
N GLN A 124 10.44 -2.79 -19.94
CA GLN A 124 10.69 -4.11 -19.37
C GLN A 124 9.78 -4.40 -18.18
N ILE A 125 9.56 -3.40 -17.30
CA ILE A 125 8.61 -3.53 -16.19
C ILE A 125 7.20 -3.75 -16.72
N ARG A 126 6.73 -2.96 -17.69
CA ARG A 126 5.40 -3.10 -18.28
C ARG A 126 5.19 -4.46 -18.92
N ALA A 127 6.12 -4.91 -19.72
CA ALA A 127 6.07 -6.25 -20.32
C ALA A 127 6.03 -7.36 -19.26
N HIS A 128 6.79 -7.21 -18.15
CA HIS A 128 6.77 -8.17 -17.05
C HIS A 128 5.43 -8.17 -16.28
N CYS A 129 4.76 -7.03 -16.21
CA CYS A 129 3.46 -6.88 -15.55
C CYS A 129 2.29 -7.44 -16.39
N GLU A 130 2.46 -7.63 -17.69
CA GLU A 130 1.42 -8.17 -18.57
C GLU A 130 0.94 -9.53 -18.06
N GLY A 131 -0.40 -9.69 -17.97
CA GLY A 131 -1.04 -10.90 -17.45
C GLY A 131 -0.90 -11.13 -15.93
N LYS A 132 -0.11 -10.28 -15.22
CA LYS A 132 0.10 -10.39 -13.77
C LYS A 132 -0.58 -9.27 -12.98
N LEU A 133 -0.68 -8.08 -13.58
CA LEU A 133 -1.34 -6.90 -13.00
C LEU A 133 -2.36 -6.34 -13.98
N GLY A 134 -3.46 -5.80 -13.45
CA GLY A 134 -4.37 -4.98 -14.24
C GLY A 134 -3.65 -3.75 -14.82
N GLY A 135 -4.03 -3.29 -16.00
CA GLY A 135 -3.35 -2.20 -16.71
C GLY A 135 -3.26 -0.90 -15.90
N PHE A 136 -4.26 -0.60 -15.05
CA PHE A 136 -4.25 0.57 -14.17
C PHE A 136 -3.27 0.43 -13.00
N LYS A 137 -2.92 -0.81 -12.56
CA LYS A 137 -1.93 -1.12 -11.52
C LYS A 137 -0.49 -1.14 -12.04
N THR A 138 -0.32 -1.24 -13.35
CA THR A 138 1.00 -1.29 -13.97
C THR A 138 1.74 0.04 -13.79
N PRO A 139 3.01 0.04 -13.34
CA PRO A 139 3.78 1.25 -13.15
C PRO A 139 3.83 2.14 -14.41
N LYS A 140 3.65 3.44 -14.19
CA LYS A 140 3.76 4.48 -15.22
C LYS A 140 5.15 5.09 -15.25
N GLU A 141 5.92 4.90 -14.19
CA GLU A 141 7.26 5.43 -14.00
C GLU A 141 8.12 4.42 -13.23
N VAL A 142 9.42 4.46 -13.50
CA VAL A 142 10.45 3.73 -12.73
C VAL A 142 11.55 4.68 -12.30
N ILE A 143 11.91 4.62 -11.03
CA ILE A 143 13.00 5.40 -10.45
C ILE A 143 13.97 4.43 -9.78
N ALA A 144 15.21 4.40 -10.25
CA ALA A 144 16.26 3.63 -9.60
C ALA A 144 16.92 4.48 -8.51
N VAL A 145 17.10 3.87 -7.33
CA VAL A 145 17.74 4.50 -6.17
C VAL A 145 18.84 3.59 -5.63
N GLU A 146 19.80 4.14 -4.89
CA GLU A 146 20.87 3.37 -4.27
C GLU A 146 20.37 2.52 -3.09
N ALA A 147 19.42 3.04 -2.32
CA ALA A 147 18.80 2.34 -1.18
C ALA A 147 17.40 2.86 -0.93
N LEU A 148 16.51 2.00 -0.38
CA LEU A 148 15.21 2.41 0.12
C LEU A 148 15.33 2.92 1.55
N PRO A 149 14.73 4.09 1.90
CA PRO A 149 14.73 4.60 3.25
C PRO A 149 13.99 3.64 4.19
N ARG A 150 14.59 3.32 5.34
CA ARG A 150 14.04 2.39 6.31
C ARG A 150 14.05 2.98 7.72
N ASN A 151 13.10 2.54 8.53
CA ASN A 151 13.12 2.80 9.95
C ASN A 151 14.09 1.84 10.68
N PRO A 152 14.37 2.05 11.99
CA PRO A 152 15.27 1.16 12.75
C PRO A 152 14.83 -0.32 12.79
N SER A 153 13.55 -0.62 12.56
CA SER A 153 13.04 -2.00 12.48
C SER A 153 13.13 -2.61 11.06
N GLY A 154 13.75 -1.90 10.10
CA GLY A 154 13.95 -2.37 8.73
C GLY A 154 12.77 -2.14 7.77
N LYS A 155 11.68 -1.53 8.24
CA LYS A 155 10.50 -1.26 7.39
C LYS A 155 10.77 -0.08 6.44
N VAL A 156 10.46 -0.26 5.15
CA VAL A 156 10.55 0.81 4.14
C VAL A 156 9.61 1.96 4.49
N LEU A 157 10.15 3.18 4.42
CA LEU A 157 9.44 4.42 4.70
C LEU A 157 8.91 5.06 3.40
N LYS A 158 7.80 4.53 2.86
CA LYS A 158 7.18 5.01 1.62
C LYS A 158 6.82 6.50 1.68
N ARG A 159 6.49 7.03 2.87
CA ARG A 159 6.26 8.47 3.06
C ARG A 159 7.47 9.30 2.68
N VAL A 160 8.66 8.87 3.09
CA VAL A 160 9.92 9.57 2.77
C VAL A 160 10.15 9.56 1.26
N LEU A 161 9.96 8.40 0.61
CA LEU A 161 10.06 8.31 -0.85
C LEU A 161 9.11 9.27 -1.58
N ARG A 162 7.85 9.36 -1.13
CA ARG A 162 6.89 10.32 -1.71
C ARG A 162 7.37 11.77 -1.54
N GLU A 163 7.82 12.15 -0.36
CA GLU A 163 8.29 13.51 -0.06
C GLU A 163 9.53 13.91 -0.88
N GLU A 164 10.46 12.98 -1.10
CA GLU A 164 11.69 13.21 -1.86
C GLU A 164 11.45 13.23 -3.38
N LEU A 165 10.55 12.38 -3.89
CA LEU A 165 10.34 12.16 -5.31
C LEU A 165 9.15 12.96 -5.90
N SER A 166 8.37 13.66 -5.08
CA SER A 166 7.28 14.55 -5.52
C SER A 166 7.73 15.95 -5.93
N ARG A 167 9.04 16.20 -5.97
CA ARG A 167 9.62 17.53 -6.27
C ARG A 167 9.83 17.73 -7.74
#